data_fdf2ff6b6a21d4177d44a8e39545a98b
#
_entry.id   fdf2ff6b6a21d4177d44a8e39545a98b
#
_cell.length_a   1.000
_cell.length_b   1.000
_cell.length_c   1.000
_cell.angle_alpha   90.00
_cell.angle_beta   90.00
_cell.angle_gamma   90.00
#
_symmetry.space_group_name_H-M   'P 1'
#
loop_
_entity.id
_entity.type
_entity.pdbx_description
1 polymer ?
#
loop_
_entity_poly.entity_id
_entity_poly.type
_entity_poly.pdbx_seq_one_letter_code
_entity_poly.pdbx_strand_id
1 'polypeptide(L)'
;MRSIALLAYSMLDELVSSQSVGQRLAAISILESIPNPKYLLWLAHRVAVEKPFVAYHAAVALLNAARNLRASNAQEVQKAIEVAWENLDRAEWKDPAQVSVLENAKKELNWTKEKGKG
;
A
#
# COMPACT_ATOMS: atom_id res chain seq x y z
N MET A 1 5.31 2.80 24.06
CA MET A 1 4.85 3.01 22.69
C MET A 1 5.88 2.57 21.65
N ARG A 2 7.13 3.05 21.77
CA ARG A 2 8.19 2.63 20.84
C ARG A 2 8.45 1.13 20.85
N SER A 3 8.43 0.50 22.02
CA SER A 3 8.69 -0.93 22.13
C SER A 3 7.61 -1.77 21.44
N ILE A 4 6.34 -1.34 21.52
CA ILE A 4 5.23 -2.02 20.86
C ILE A 4 5.36 -1.90 19.34
N ALA A 5 5.69 -0.71 18.84
CA ALA A 5 5.87 -0.49 17.41
C ALA A 5 7.02 -1.32 16.85
N LEU A 6 8.13 -1.40 17.58
CA LEU A 6 9.28 -2.21 17.17
C LEU A 6 8.96 -3.70 17.15
N LEU A 7 8.20 -4.19 18.13
CA LEU A 7 7.75 -5.58 18.17
C LEU A 7 6.85 -5.88 16.98
N ALA A 8 5.86 -5.01 16.72
CA ALA A 8 4.97 -5.18 15.59
C ALA A 8 5.75 -5.19 14.27
N TYR A 9 6.73 -4.31 14.15
CA TYR A 9 7.57 -4.22 12.95
C TYR A 9 8.39 -5.49 12.72
N SER A 10 8.94 -6.07 13.81
CA SER A 10 9.74 -7.29 13.71
C SER A 10 8.89 -8.51 13.32
N MET A 11 7.57 -8.42 13.52
CA MET A 11 6.64 -9.50 13.16
C MET A 11 6.13 -9.40 11.73
N LEU A 12 6.44 -8.31 11.02
CA LEU A 12 5.87 -8.08 9.69
C LEU A 12 6.15 -9.21 8.71
N ASP A 13 7.36 -9.74 8.68
CA ASP A 13 7.69 -10.83 7.76
C ASP A 13 6.82 -12.06 7.97
N GLU A 14 6.49 -12.36 9.21
CA GLU A 14 5.59 -13.47 9.52
C GLU A 14 4.15 -13.17 9.11
N LEU A 15 3.69 -11.95 9.42
CA LEU A 15 2.31 -11.54 9.14
C LEU A 15 2.02 -11.49 7.64
N VAL A 16 2.96 -10.97 6.84
CA VAL A 16 2.76 -10.84 5.40
C VAL A 16 2.74 -12.21 4.71
N SER A 17 3.44 -13.20 5.26
CA SER A 17 3.46 -14.54 4.67
C SER A 17 2.37 -15.46 5.23
N SER A 18 1.54 -14.95 6.13
CA SER A 18 0.48 -15.76 6.76
C SER A 18 -0.65 -16.04 5.79
N GLN A 19 -1.24 -17.23 5.91
CA GLN A 19 -2.45 -17.59 5.19
C GLN A 19 -3.72 -17.09 5.88
N SER A 20 -3.59 -16.57 7.09
CA SER A 20 -4.71 -16.00 7.83
C SER A 20 -5.02 -14.58 7.34
N VAL A 21 -6.27 -14.35 6.95
CA VAL A 21 -6.73 -13.03 6.52
C VAL A 21 -6.54 -12.00 7.64
N GLY A 22 -6.84 -12.40 8.88
CA GLY A 22 -6.68 -11.52 10.04
C GLY A 22 -5.25 -11.09 10.26
N GLN A 23 -4.29 -11.99 10.07
CA GLN A 23 -2.87 -11.66 10.22
C GLN A 23 -2.38 -10.78 9.08
N ARG A 24 -2.84 -11.02 7.85
CA ARG A 24 -2.50 -10.14 6.73
C ARG A 24 -3.08 -8.75 6.92
N LEU A 25 -4.31 -8.67 7.43
CA LEU A 25 -4.92 -7.37 7.76
C LEU A 25 -4.13 -6.65 8.85
N ALA A 26 -3.62 -7.37 9.84
CA ALA A 26 -2.77 -6.78 10.86
C ALA A 26 -1.50 -6.17 10.24
N ALA A 27 -0.86 -6.87 9.31
CA ALA A 27 0.30 -6.34 8.58
C ALA A 27 -0.06 -5.06 7.81
N ILE A 28 -1.19 -5.09 7.11
CA ILE A 28 -1.66 -3.93 6.35
C ILE A 28 -1.88 -2.73 7.29
N SER A 29 -2.50 -2.97 8.45
CA SER A 29 -2.76 -1.90 9.42
C SER A 29 -1.47 -1.29 9.96
N ILE A 30 -0.46 -2.12 10.23
CA ILE A 30 0.85 -1.63 10.65
C ILE A 30 1.46 -0.76 9.55
N LEU A 31 1.39 -1.21 8.30
CA LEU A 31 1.96 -0.50 7.16
C LEU A 31 1.19 0.77 6.81
N GLU A 32 -0.10 0.85 7.13
CA GLU A 32 -0.85 2.11 7.03
C GLU A 32 -0.26 3.16 7.98
N SER A 33 0.08 2.76 9.18
CA SER A 33 0.59 3.68 10.21
C SER A 33 2.06 4.00 10.02
N ILE A 34 2.85 3.01 9.60
CA ILE A 34 4.31 3.14 9.45
C ILE A 34 4.71 2.54 8.10
N PRO A 35 4.64 3.33 7.02
CA PRO A 35 5.01 2.84 5.70
C PRO A 35 6.44 2.34 5.64
N ASN A 36 6.65 1.23 4.92
CA ASN A 36 7.96 0.61 4.78
C ASN A 36 8.17 0.19 3.32
N PRO A 37 9.22 0.70 2.64
CA PRO A 37 9.46 0.39 1.23
C PRO A 37 9.59 -1.11 0.95
N LYS A 38 10.06 -1.88 1.89
CA LYS A 38 10.26 -3.33 1.73
C LYS A 38 8.97 -4.07 1.37
N TYR A 39 7.81 -3.57 1.82
CA TYR A 39 6.54 -4.28 1.67
C TYR A 39 5.59 -3.62 0.67
N LEU A 40 6.07 -2.65 -0.12
CA LEU A 40 5.21 -1.94 -1.07
C LEU A 40 4.63 -2.86 -2.13
N LEU A 41 5.44 -3.74 -2.71
CA LEU A 41 4.94 -4.67 -3.72
C LEU A 41 3.98 -5.69 -3.12
N TRP A 42 4.23 -6.11 -1.89
CA TRP A 42 3.31 -7.00 -1.20
C TRP A 42 1.93 -6.36 -1.04
N LEU A 43 1.89 -5.08 -0.63
CA LEU A 43 0.63 -4.34 -0.53
C LEU A 43 -0.07 -4.25 -1.89
N ALA A 44 0.68 -3.97 -2.95
CA ALA A 44 0.12 -3.88 -4.29
C ALA A 44 -0.54 -5.19 -4.71
N HIS A 45 0.04 -6.33 -4.34
CA HIS A 45 -0.54 -7.64 -4.65
C HIS A 45 -1.76 -7.98 -3.81
N ARG A 46 -2.02 -7.24 -2.74
CA ARG A 46 -3.24 -7.42 -1.94
C ARG A 46 -4.43 -6.66 -2.51
N VAL A 47 -4.17 -5.61 -3.29
CA VAL A 47 -5.24 -4.85 -3.94
C VAL A 47 -5.92 -5.76 -4.98
N ALA A 48 -7.26 -5.77 -4.97
CA ALA A 48 -8.10 -6.56 -5.86
C ALA A 48 -8.04 -8.07 -5.65
N VAL A 49 -7.08 -8.59 -4.88
CA VAL A 49 -6.94 -10.02 -4.60
C VAL A 49 -7.65 -10.41 -3.29
N GLU A 50 -7.51 -9.59 -2.28
CA GLU A 50 -8.19 -9.79 -1.01
C GLU A 50 -9.66 -9.39 -1.13
N LYS A 51 -10.48 -9.76 -0.13
CA LYS A 51 -11.85 -9.26 -0.05
C LYS A 51 -11.87 -7.75 0.01
N PRO A 52 -12.97 -7.10 -0.44
CA PRO A 52 -12.99 -5.64 -0.61
C PRO A 52 -12.52 -4.83 0.60
N PHE A 53 -12.91 -5.23 1.80
CA PHE A 53 -12.50 -4.52 3.02
C PHE A 53 -10.97 -4.53 3.18
N VAL A 54 -10.35 -5.68 3.03
CA VAL A 54 -8.90 -5.85 3.21
C VAL A 54 -8.15 -5.18 2.05
N ALA A 55 -8.63 -5.37 0.82
CA ALA A 55 -8.03 -4.77 -0.36
C ALA A 55 -8.08 -3.25 -0.29
N TYR A 56 -9.19 -2.68 0.22
CA TYR A 56 -9.31 -1.24 0.43
C TYR A 56 -8.22 -0.73 1.36
N HIS A 57 -7.99 -1.42 2.49
CA HIS A 57 -6.95 -1.01 3.42
C HIS A 57 -5.54 -1.14 2.84
N ALA A 58 -5.31 -2.13 1.98
CA ALA A 58 -4.04 -2.23 1.26
C ALA A 58 -3.84 -1.01 0.34
N ALA A 59 -4.90 -0.58 -0.35
CA ALA A 59 -4.83 0.61 -1.18
C ALA A 59 -4.56 1.87 -0.35
N VAL A 60 -5.20 1.98 0.83
CA VAL A 60 -4.96 3.11 1.75
C VAL A 60 -3.52 3.12 2.23
N ALA A 61 -2.96 1.94 2.52
CA ALA A 61 -1.56 1.84 2.93
C ALA A 61 -0.62 2.33 1.80
N LEU A 62 -0.95 2.02 0.54
CA LEU A 62 -0.18 2.53 -0.60
C LEU A 62 -0.30 4.04 -0.74
N LEU A 63 -1.49 4.60 -0.50
CA LEU A 63 -1.67 6.05 -0.52
C LEU A 63 -0.83 6.72 0.56
N ASN A 64 -0.84 6.18 1.77
CA ASN A 64 -0.02 6.71 2.85
C ASN A 64 1.47 6.59 2.53
N ALA A 65 1.88 5.51 1.89
CA ALA A 65 3.27 5.35 1.43
C ALA A 65 3.61 6.42 0.39
N ALA A 66 2.70 6.70 -0.53
CA ALA A 66 2.94 7.75 -1.53
C ALA A 66 3.16 9.10 -0.87
N ARG A 67 2.42 9.41 0.19
CA ARG A 67 2.58 10.66 0.91
C ARG A 67 3.87 10.74 1.72
N ASN A 68 4.30 9.63 2.31
CA ASN A 68 5.38 9.63 3.28
C ASN A 68 6.72 9.16 2.72
N LEU A 69 6.71 8.37 1.64
CA LEU A 69 7.93 7.79 1.07
C LEU A 69 8.28 8.35 -0.31
N ARG A 70 7.46 9.24 -0.88
CA ARG A 70 7.71 9.77 -2.23
C ARG A 70 9.05 10.51 -2.34
N ALA A 71 9.50 11.15 -1.28
CA ALA A 71 10.74 11.90 -1.29
C ALA A 71 11.98 11.00 -1.33
N SER A 72 11.90 9.84 -0.68
CA SER A 72 13.04 8.93 -0.55
C SER A 72 12.93 7.69 -1.44
N ASN A 73 11.72 7.25 -1.75
CA ASN A 73 11.46 5.98 -2.44
C ASN A 73 10.45 6.13 -3.57
N ALA A 74 10.53 7.24 -4.33
CA ALA A 74 9.54 7.55 -5.37
C ALA A 74 9.38 6.43 -6.39
N GLN A 75 10.49 5.83 -6.84
CA GLN A 75 10.44 4.78 -7.87
C GLN A 75 9.76 3.53 -7.34
N GLU A 76 10.08 3.12 -6.11
CA GLU A 76 9.47 1.94 -5.50
C GLU A 76 7.97 2.15 -5.28
N VAL A 77 7.58 3.33 -4.82
CA VAL A 77 6.17 3.68 -4.63
C VAL A 77 5.44 3.68 -5.98
N GLN A 78 6.02 4.29 -7.00
CA GLN A 78 5.42 4.34 -8.33
C GLN A 78 5.21 2.94 -8.88
N LYS A 79 6.21 2.08 -8.77
CA LYS A 79 6.10 0.70 -9.25
C LYS A 79 4.99 -0.06 -8.52
N ALA A 80 4.91 0.10 -7.22
CA ALA A 80 3.87 -0.57 -6.44
C ALA A 80 2.47 -0.12 -6.87
N ILE A 81 2.28 1.18 -7.09
CA ILE A 81 1.00 1.71 -7.52
C ILE A 81 0.65 1.19 -8.91
N GLU A 82 1.62 1.10 -9.82
CA GLU A 82 1.39 0.52 -11.14
C GLU A 82 0.95 -0.94 -11.07
N VAL A 83 1.61 -1.73 -10.22
CA VAL A 83 1.23 -3.14 -10.01
C VAL A 83 -0.18 -3.24 -9.43
N ALA A 84 -0.51 -2.38 -8.47
CA ALA A 84 -1.85 -2.37 -7.89
C ALA A 84 -2.91 -2.06 -8.96
N TRP A 85 -2.65 -1.09 -9.83
CA TRP A 85 -3.56 -0.76 -10.93
C TRP A 85 -3.71 -1.92 -11.91
N GLU A 86 -2.62 -2.61 -12.25
CA GLU A 86 -2.69 -3.79 -13.11
C GLU A 86 -3.57 -4.88 -12.50
N ASN A 87 -3.41 -5.12 -11.19
CA ASN A 87 -4.24 -6.10 -10.50
C ASN A 87 -5.71 -5.70 -10.50
N LEU A 88 -5.99 -4.42 -10.28
CA LEU A 88 -7.34 -3.92 -10.28
C LEU A 88 -7.97 -4.03 -11.68
N ASP A 89 -7.21 -3.74 -12.73
CA ASP A 89 -7.69 -3.84 -14.11
C ASP A 89 -8.02 -5.28 -14.51
N ARG A 90 -7.33 -6.26 -13.96
CA ARG A 90 -7.60 -7.68 -14.22
C ARG A 90 -8.78 -8.23 -13.44
N ALA A 91 -9.23 -7.51 -12.40
CA ALA A 91 -10.35 -7.98 -11.58
C ALA A 91 -11.64 -7.92 -12.39
N GLU A 92 -12.52 -8.90 -12.17
CA GLU A 92 -13.82 -8.93 -12.82
C GLU A 92 -14.68 -7.73 -12.43
N TRP A 93 -14.52 -7.26 -11.23
CA TRP A 93 -15.25 -6.10 -10.73
C TRP A 93 -14.28 -5.14 -10.06
N LYS A 94 -14.28 -3.88 -10.52
CA LYS A 94 -13.43 -2.84 -9.96
C LYS A 94 -14.17 -2.12 -8.86
N ASP A 95 -13.71 -2.31 -7.62
CA ASP A 95 -14.28 -1.65 -6.46
C ASP A 95 -14.05 -0.13 -6.57
N PRO A 96 -15.11 0.68 -6.65
CA PRO A 96 -14.94 2.14 -6.75
C PRO A 96 -14.13 2.75 -5.61
N ALA A 97 -14.22 2.18 -4.40
CA ALA A 97 -13.45 2.68 -3.26
C ALA A 97 -11.95 2.48 -3.48
N GLN A 98 -11.56 1.30 -3.98
CA GLN A 98 -10.16 1.03 -4.30
C GLN A 98 -9.66 1.90 -5.44
N VAL A 99 -10.47 2.08 -6.48
CA VAL A 99 -10.13 2.96 -7.60
C VAL A 99 -9.87 4.38 -7.11
N SER A 100 -10.75 4.90 -6.28
CA SER A 100 -10.63 6.27 -5.75
C SER A 100 -9.34 6.46 -4.96
N VAL A 101 -9.02 5.51 -4.08
CA VAL A 101 -7.82 5.59 -3.25
C VAL A 101 -6.55 5.53 -4.13
N LEU A 102 -6.52 4.64 -5.11
CA LEU A 102 -5.35 4.51 -5.99
C LEU A 102 -5.20 5.73 -6.91
N GLU A 103 -6.30 6.34 -7.33
CA GLU A 103 -6.24 7.61 -8.07
C GLU A 103 -5.59 8.71 -7.23
N ASN A 104 -5.96 8.78 -5.96
CA ASN A 104 -5.35 9.73 -5.03
C ASN A 104 -3.86 9.45 -4.84
N ALA A 105 -3.47 8.18 -4.79
CA ALA A 105 -2.06 7.81 -4.69
C ALA A 105 -1.27 8.27 -5.92
N LYS A 106 -1.84 8.12 -7.11
CA LYS A 106 -1.22 8.60 -8.35
C LYS A 106 -1.06 10.12 -8.34
N LYS A 107 -2.09 10.82 -7.86
CA LYS A 107 -2.03 12.29 -7.75
C LYS A 107 -0.91 12.75 -6.83
N GLU A 108 -0.69 12.04 -5.73
CA GLU A 108 0.40 12.39 -4.82
C GLU A 108 1.77 12.31 -5.51
N LEU A 109 1.97 11.29 -6.33
CA LEU A 109 3.22 11.14 -7.08
C LEU A 109 3.36 12.21 -8.17
N ASN A 110 2.29 12.48 -8.90
CA ASN A 110 2.30 13.49 -9.97
C ASN A 110 2.55 14.89 -9.41
N TRP A 111 1.98 15.19 -8.25
CA TRP A 111 2.20 16.48 -7.58
C TRP A 111 3.69 16.68 -7.28
N THR A 112 4.38 15.66 -6.80
CA THR A 112 5.81 15.70 -6.52
C THR A 112 6.61 15.92 -7.81
N LYS A 113 6.22 15.25 -8.89
CA LYS A 113 6.86 15.41 -10.20
C LYS A 113 6.71 16.82 -10.74
N GLU A 114 5.51 17.38 -10.65
CA GLU A 114 5.24 18.75 -11.12
C GLU A 114 6.06 19.76 -10.33
N LYS A 115 6.14 19.63 -9.04
CA LYS A 115 6.97 20.50 -8.20
C LYS A 115 8.45 20.36 -8.52
N GLY A 116 8.88 19.15 -8.84
CA GLY A 116 10.27 18.91 -9.22
C GLY A 116 10.66 19.57 -10.53
N LYS A 117 9.70 19.85 -11.38
CA LYS A 117 9.92 20.51 -12.67
C LYS A 117 9.92 22.05 -12.56
N GLY A 118 9.31 22.54 -11.51
CA GLY A 118 9.22 23.98 -11.27
C GLY A 118 10.42 24.50 -10.57
#